data_f97fc636d26caea0b38a97697a5511ad
#
_entry.id   f97fc636d26caea0b38a97697a5511ad
#
_cell.length_a   1.000
_cell.length_b   1.000
_cell.length_c   1.000
_cell.angle_alpha   90.00
_cell.angle_beta   90.00
_cell.angle_gamma   90.00
#
_symmetry.space_group_name_H-M   'P 1'
#
loop_
_entity.id
_entity.type
_entity.pdbx_description
1 polymer ?
#
loop_
_entity_poly.entity_id
_entity_poly.type
_entity_poly.pdbx_seq_one_letter_code
_entity_poly.pdbx_strand_id
1 'polypeptide(L)'
;YPCDDPLYIGMYGWFGTPIDEMLKKADTIITIGLDGWDIIRPFKSQVPIISIDSVDVNDRTFQPVTQGLRGDISGILDFLENNIGQRNTSTEWLSLAKQSFNKIQDYELGVSTDYNPSDGIAPQSVYKEIRKFVPKDTIITADAGAHKSLASQAWLSYLPLSYFVSNGLSPMGFSLGAAMGAKIASPESPVISFVGDGGFLMYAGELATWKRLNIPMIQIIMVDNALTQVKSKQLKRGYNTESTSFDKVEYKRIVESFGIEAIEVSKVTELVEGTKRALQLNKPVSIIVNLDGSEYLRMPSAV
;
A
#
# COMPACT_ATOMS: atom_id res chain seq x y z
N TYR A 1 -4.80 12.68 -0.68
CA TYR A 1 -3.95 13.81 -0.33
C TYR A 1 -2.56 13.58 -0.93
N PRO A 2 -1.98 14.54 -1.67
CA PRO A 2 -0.68 14.35 -2.33
C PRO A 2 0.43 14.12 -1.29
N CYS A 3 1.29 13.11 -1.53
CA CYS A 3 2.36 12.79 -0.58
C CYS A 3 3.56 13.77 -0.64
N ASP A 4 3.61 14.67 -1.61
CA ASP A 4 4.58 15.76 -1.71
C ASP A 4 4.13 17.06 -1.03
N ASP A 5 2.95 17.07 -0.42
CA ASP A 5 2.52 18.17 0.43
C ASP A 5 3.30 18.16 1.76
N PRO A 6 3.78 19.30 2.24
CA PRO A 6 4.58 19.38 3.47
C PRO A 6 3.81 18.96 4.74
N LEU A 7 2.49 18.86 4.69
CA LEU A 7 1.62 18.40 5.79
C LEU A 7 1.33 16.91 5.73
N TYR A 8 1.75 16.21 4.65
CA TYR A 8 1.56 14.78 4.55
C TYR A 8 2.48 14.03 5.53
N ILE A 9 1.91 13.18 6.36
CA ILE A 9 2.64 12.41 7.38
C ILE A 9 2.58 10.89 7.20
N GLY A 10 1.93 10.42 6.14
CA GLY A 10 1.78 8.98 5.88
C GLY A 10 0.37 8.46 6.11
N MET A 11 0.21 7.15 6.08
CA MET A 11 -1.08 6.47 6.26
C MET A 11 -1.25 6.00 7.70
N TYR A 12 -2.38 6.36 8.31
CA TYR A 12 -2.74 5.89 9.65
C TYR A 12 -3.23 4.44 9.62
N GLY A 13 -2.91 3.70 10.65
CA GLY A 13 -3.54 2.40 10.94
C GLY A 13 -2.62 1.17 10.87
N TRP A 14 -1.56 1.17 10.07
CA TRP A 14 -0.67 0.02 9.93
C TRP A 14 0.64 0.18 10.70
N PHE A 15 1.25 1.36 10.59
CA PHE A 15 2.49 1.72 11.26
C PHE A 15 2.17 2.98 12.07
N GLY A 16 1.89 2.87 13.36
CA GLY A 16 1.10 3.91 14.01
C GLY A 16 1.84 4.89 14.88
N THR A 17 3.06 4.60 15.32
CA THR A 17 3.63 5.35 16.43
C THR A 17 3.87 6.84 16.15
N PRO A 18 4.50 7.26 15.01
CA PRO A 18 4.72 8.68 14.76
C PRO A 18 3.44 9.45 14.48
N ILE A 19 2.47 8.83 13.79
CA ILE A 19 1.17 9.45 13.50
C ILE A 19 0.33 9.53 14.78
N ASP A 20 0.34 8.49 15.62
CA ASP A 20 -0.31 8.50 16.92
C ASP A 20 0.20 9.65 17.82
N GLU A 21 1.51 9.95 17.76
CA GLU A 21 2.10 11.08 18.49
C GLU A 21 1.62 12.43 17.96
N MET A 22 1.46 12.56 16.65
CA MET A 22 0.87 13.76 16.04
C MET A 22 -0.60 13.93 16.44
N LEU A 23 -1.39 12.87 16.38
CA LEU A 23 -2.80 12.89 16.77
C LEU A 23 -3.00 13.29 18.24
N LYS A 24 -2.09 12.90 19.14
CA LYS A 24 -2.14 13.31 20.55
C LYS A 24 -1.89 14.80 20.76
N LYS A 25 -1.21 15.45 19.80
CA LYS A 25 -0.90 16.90 19.86
C LYS A 25 -1.95 17.75 19.15
N ALA A 26 -2.84 17.12 18.38
CA ALA A 26 -3.95 17.81 17.74
C ALA A 26 -4.95 18.29 18.79
N ASP A 27 -5.59 19.41 18.56
CA ASP A 27 -6.73 19.91 19.33
C ASP A 27 -8.06 19.43 18.77
N THR A 28 -8.07 19.03 17.50
CA THR A 28 -9.23 18.52 16.78
C THR A 28 -8.77 17.54 15.70
N ILE A 29 -9.53 16.47 15.47
CA ILE A 29 -9.33 15.54 14.37
C ILE A 29 -10.51 15.71 13.40
N ILE A 30 -10.22 15.92 12.13
CA ILE A 30 -11.25 15.96 11.08
C ILE A 30 -11.09 14.71 10.22
N THR A 31 -12.13 13.90 10.11
CA THR A 31 -12.19 12.76 9.20
C THR A 31 -13.05 13.10 7.99
N ILE A 32 -12.59 12.78 6.80
CA ILE A 32 -13.28 13.10 5.54
C ILE A 32 -13.44 11.82 4.74
N GLY A 33 -14.68 11.36 4.53
CA GLY A 33 -14.99 10.15 3.78
C GLY A 33 -14.33 8.89 4.35
N LEU A 34 -14.12 8.86 5.68
CA LEU A 34 -13.41 7.76 6.32
C LEU A 34 -14.31 6.56 6.53
N ASP A 35 -14.04 5.46 5.82
CA ASP A 35 -14.68 4.17 6.09
C ASP A 35 -13.94 3.42 7.20
N GLY A 36 -14.63 3.20 8.31
CA GLY A 36 -14.06 2.57 9.50
C GLY A 36 -13.98 1.04 9.46
N TRP A 37 -14.38 0.39 8.37
CA TRP A 37 -14.42 -1.08 8.27
C TRP A 37 -13.07 -1.73 8.06
N ASP A 38 -12.06 -0.94 7.67
CA ASP A 38 -10.77 -1.49 7.35
C ASP A 38 -9.74 -1.28 8.45
N ILE A 39 -8.63 -1.71 8.25
CA ILE A 39 -7.30 -1.64 8.84
C ILE A 39 -7.07 -0.52 9.86
N ILE A 40 -7.97 0.45 9.94
CA ILE A 40 -7.84 1.64 10.78
C ILE A 40 -8.17 1.27 12.22
N ARG A 41 -7.18 1.41 13.06
CA ARG A 41 -7.37 1.32 14.51
C ARG A 41 -8.12 2.55 14.99
N PRO A 42 -8.96 2.44 16.03
CA PRO A 42 -9.54 3.60 16.69
C PRO A 42 -8.44 4.62 17.07
N PHE A 43 -8.69 5.90 16.88
CA PHE A 43 -7.77 6.95 17.35
C PHE A 43 -7.66 6.88 18.87
N LYS A 44 -6.44 6.73 19.36
CA LYS A 44 -6.17 6.82 20.80
C LYS A 44 -6.06 8.29 21.22
N SER A 45 -7.12 9.05 21.00
CA SER A 45 -7.16 10.47 21.33
C SER A 45 -8.46 10.80 22.03
N GLN A 46 -8.41 11.76 22.95
CA GLN A 46 -9.57 12.32 23.65
C GLN A 46 -10.01 13.67 23.06
N VAL A 47 -9.38 14.12 21.99
CA VAL A 47 -9.77 15.37 21.34
C VAL A 47 -11.05 15.21 20.52
N PRO A 48 -11.80 16.29 20.29
CA PRO A 48 -12.99 16.25 19.45
C PRO A 48 -12.71 15.69 18.06
N ILE A 49 -13.61 14.84 17.58
CA ILE A 49 -13.56 14.29 16.22
C ILE A 49 -14.77 14.85 15.45
N ILE A 50 -14.49 15.58 14.38
CA ILE A 50 -15.47 16.05 13.41
C ILE A 50 -15.42 15.12 12.21
N SER A 51 -16.55 14.48 11.86
CA SER A 51 -16.62 13.60 10.70
C SER A 51 -17.44 14.23 9.59
N ILE A 52 -16.86 14.32 8.40
CA ILE A 52 -17.50 14.78 7.17
C ILE A 52 -17.70 13.57 6.27
N ASP A 53 -18.96 13.21 5.99
CA ASP A 53 -19.25 12.00 5.22
C ASP A 53 -20.57 12.13 4.42
N SER A 54 -20.70 11.31 3.37
CA SER A 54 -21.94 11.21 2.60
C SER A 54 -23.00 10.33 3.29
N VAL A 55 -22.57 9.47 4.23
CA VAL A 55 -23.44 8.58 5.01
C VAL A 55 -23.44 8.95 6.49
N ASP A 56 -24.41 8.45 7.24
CA ASP A 56 -24.45 8.71 8.68
C ASP A 56 -23.32 7.96 9.39
N VAL A 57 -22.49 8.70 10.10
CA VAL A 57 -21.32 8.16 10.83
C VAL A 57 -21.67 7.71 12.25
N ASN A 58 -22.86 8.02 12.75
CA ASN A 58 -23.28 7.66 14.11
C ASN A 58 -23.49 6.14 14.28
N ASP A 59 -23.70 5.41 13.18
CA ASP A 59 -23.77 3.93 13.20
C ASP A 59 -22.40 3.26 13.22
N ARG A 60 -21.30 4.03 13.15
CA ARG A 60 -19.96 3.52 13.17
C ARG A 60 -19.47 3.40 14.62
N THR A 61 -19.61 2.24 15.21
CA THR A 61 -19.11 1.91 16.57
C THR A 61 -17.58 2.00 16.68
N PHE A 62 -16.91 2.26 15.57
CA PHE A 62 -15.44 2.21 15.46
C PHE A 62 -14.75 3.45 16.05
N GLN A 63 -15.39 4.62 16.00
CA GLN A 63 -14.82 5.85 16.56
C GLN A 63 -15.92 6.73 17.18
N PRO A 64 -15.68 7.26 18.40
CA PRO A 64 -16.58 8.24 18.98
C PRO A 64 -16.47 9.55 18.19
N VAL A 65 -17.45 9.86 17.36
CA VAL A 65 -17.55 11.12 16.63
C VAL A 65 -18.21 12.15 17.54
N THR A 66 -17.55 13.28 17.75
CA THR A 66 -18.10 14.39 18.54
C THR A 66 -19.16 15.15 17.74
N GLN A 67 -18.91 15.36 16.44
CA GLN A 67 -19.83 16.02 15.54
C GLN A 67 -19.74 15.42 14.14
N GLY A 68 -20.88 15.01 13.57
CA GLY A 68 -21.00 14.52 12.19
C GLY A 68 -21.59 15.59 11.28
N LEU A 69 -20.97 15.80 10.13
CA LEU A 69 -21.50 16.58 9.01
C LEU A 69 -21.83 15.60 7.88
N ARG A 70 -23.11 15.41 7.62
CA ARG A 70 -23.58 14.50 6.57
C ARG A 70 -24.05 15.28 5.35
N GLY A 71 -23.56 14.93 4.17
CA GLY A 71 -23.98 15.52 2.91
C GLY A 71 -23.01 15.24 1.78
N ASP A 72 -23.12 16.02 0.71
CA ASP A 72 -22.11 16.01 -0.35
C ASP A 72 -20.79 16.55 0.21
N ILE A 73 -19.78 15.68 0.23
CA ILE A 73 -18.47 16.00 0.82
C ILE A 73 -17.85 17.21 0.12
N SER A 74 -17.92 17.28 -1.22
CA SER A 74 -17.35 18.38 -1.99
C SER A 74 -18.03 19.71 -1.60
N GLY A 75 -19.37 19.73 -1.56
CA GLY A 75 -20.12 20.93 -1.16
C GLY A 75 -19.84 21.37 0.28
N ILE A 76 -19.63 20.42 1.21
CA ILE A 76 -19.24 20.75 2.59
C ILE A 76 -17.83 21.36 2.62
N LEU A 77 -16.87 20.78 1.87
CA LEU A 77 -15.50 21.31 1.81
C LEU A 77 -15.46 22.69 1.17
N ASP A 78 -16.18 22.92 0.08
CA ASP A 78 -16.31 24.24 -0.57
C ASP A 78 -16.91 25.27 0.39
N PHE A 79 -17.93 24.89 1.17
CA PHE A 79 -18.50 25.75 2.20
C PHE A 79 -17.47 26.10 3.28
N LEU A 80 -16.72 25.11 3.76
CA LEU A 80 -15.70 25.34 4.79
C LEU A 80 -14.56 26.24 4.24
N GLU A 81 -14.08 25.99 3.03
CA GLU A 81 -13.05 26.81 2.40
C GLU A 81 -13.47 28.29 2.29
N ASN A 82 -14.72 28.55 1.92
CA ASN A 82 -15.22 29.90 1.77
C ASN A 82 -15.55 30.61 3.09
N ASN A 83 -15.76 29.88 4.19
CA ASN A 83 -16.22 30.43 5.46
C ASN A 83 -15.21 30.31 6.62
N ILE A 84 -14.21 29.48 6.49
CA ILE A 84 -13.12 29.39 7.48
C ILE A 84 -11.99 30.29 7.00
N GLY A 85 -11.64 31.29 7.80
CA GLY A 85 -10.51 32.18 7.48
C GLY A 85 -9.21 31.41 7.36
N GLN A 86 -8.38 31.81 6.39
CA GLN A 86 -7.05 31.22 6.22
C GLN A 86 -6.21 31.39 7.50
N ARG A 87 -5.69 30.31 7.99
CA ARG A 87 -4.67 30.30 9.05
C ARG A 87 -3.37 29.77 8.49
N ASN A 88 -2.27 30.46 8.76
CA ASN A 88 -0.95 29.94 8.46
C ASN A 88 -0.65 28.76 9.39
N THR A 89 -0.24 27.63 8.82
CA THR A 89 0.25 26.49 9.60
C THR A 89 1.49 26.94 10.38
N SER A 90 1.54 26.65 11.68
CA SER A 90 2.69 27.03 12.50
C SER A 90 3.96 26.29 12.02
N THR A 91 5.09 26.97 12.11
CA THR A 91 6.41 26.39 11.76
C THR A 91 6.70 25.13 12.61
N GLU A 92 6.22 25.14 13.86
CA GLU A 92 6.35 23.99 14.76
C GLU A 92 5.57 22.78 14.23
N TRP A 93 4.33 22.98 13.79
CA TRP A 93 3.49 21.91 13.25
C TRP A 93 4.06 21.30 11.97
N LEU A 94 4.56 22.15 11.05
CA LEU A 94 5.26 21.72 9.84
C LEU A 94 6.53 20.92 10.17
N SER A 95 7.29 21.35 11.17
CA SER A 95 8.48 20.62 11.63
C SER A 95 8.12 19.25 12.21
N LEU A 96 7.08 19.17 13.01
CA LEU A 96 6.59 17.92 13.58
C LEU A 96 6.09 16.96 12.49
N ALA A 97 5.33 17.45 11.51
CA ALA A 97 4.85 16.66 10.37
C ALA A 97 6.03 16.05 9.61
N LYS A 98 7.02 16.86 9.26
CA LYS A 98 8.23 16.41 8.56
C LYS A 98 9.02 15.38 9.37
N GLN A 99 9.19 15.61 10.67
CA GLN A 99 9.89 14.66 11.55
C GLN A 99 9.14 13.32 11.61
N SER A 100 7.80 13.35 11.74
CA SER A 100 6.98 12.14 11.77
C SER A 100 7.07 11.36 10.47
N PHE A 101 6.98 12.05 9.34
CA PHE A 101 7.14 11.44 8.02
C PHE A 101 8.52 10.79 7.83
N ASN A 102 9.59 11.52 8.14
CA ASN A 102 10.95 11.00 8.03
C ASN A 102 11.15 9.78 8.95
N LYS A 103 10.62 9.82 10.18
CA LYS A 103 10.70 8.70 11.13
C LYS A 103 10.05 7.43 10.57
N ILE A 104 8.91 7.56 9.86
CA ILE A 104 8.29 6.43 9.16
C ILE A 104 9.19 5.94 8.02
N GLN A 105 9.68 6.85 7.18
CA GLN A 105 10.45 6.49 5.99
C GLN A 105 11.83 5.91 6.30
N ASP A 106 12.50 6.41 7.32
CA ASP A 106 13.88 6.05 7.63
C ASP A 106 13.97 4.91 8.65
N TYR A 107 13.08 4.88 9.64
CA TYR A 107 13.12 3.90 10.72
C TYR A 107 12.16 2.72 10.49
N GLU A 108 10.90 2.98 10.21
CA GLU A 108 9.90 1.91 10.09
C GLU A 108 9.97 1.20 8.73
N LEU A 109 10.37 1.93 7.68
CA LEU A 109 10.57 1.41 6.32
C LEU A 109 12.06 1.26 5.96
N GLY A 110 12.95 1.43 6.92
CA GLY A 110 14.38 1.17 6.78
C GLY A 110 14.66 -0.33 6.63
N VAL A 111 15.70 -0.67 5.88
CA VAL A 111 16.23 -2.03 5.85
C VAL A 111 16.99 -2.28 7.15
N SER A 112 16.88 -3.47 7.73
CA SER A 112 17.52 -3.76 9.00
C SER A 112 19.06 -3.73 8.90
N THR A 113 19.71 -3.49 10.04
CA THR A 113 21.19 -3.39 10.09
C THR A 113 21.89 -4.71 9.81
N ASP A 114 21.21 -5.83 9.99
CA ASP A 114 21.69 -7.19 9.75
C ASP A 114 21.13 -7.81 8.46
N TYR A 115 20.46 -7.00 7.62
CA TYR A 115 19.99 -7.42 6.31
C TYR A 115 21.17 -7.83 5.41
N ASN A 116 21.04 -9.00 4.81
CA ASN A 116 22.00 -9.50 3.85
C ASN A 116 21.38 -9.57 2.44
N PRO A 117 21.89 -8.77 1.48
CA PRO A 117 21.37 -8.78 0.11
C PRO A 117 21.46 -10.10 -0.63
N SER A 118 22.21 -11.09 -0.11
CA SER A 118 22.27 -12.44 -0.70
C SER A 118 21.02 -13.27 -0.40
N ASP A 119 20.24 -12.91 0.62
CA ASP A 119 19.03 -13.64 1.03
C ASP A 119 17.79 -13.24 0.24
N GLY A 120 17.91 -12.20 -0.59
CA GLY A 120 16.85 -11.67 -1.44
C GLY A 120 16.72 -10.16 -1.33
N ILE A 121 15.72 -9.60 -1.99
CA ILE A 121 15.43 -8.16 -1.93
C ILE A 121 14.59 -7.86 -0.68
N ALA A 122 14.99 -6.85 0.10
CA ALA A 122 14.16 -6.36 1.18
C ALA A 122 12.82 -5.81 0.63
N PRO A 123 11.66 -6.25 1.13
CA PRO A 123 10.35 -5.91 0.56
C PRO A 123 10.08 -4.41 0.44
N GLN A 124 10.52 -3.61 1.43
CA GLN A 124 10.39 -2.15 1.41
C GLN A 124 11.19 -1.51 0.28
N SER A 125 12.32 -2.09 -0.11
CA SER A 125 13.14 -1.61 -1.22
C SER A 125 12.42 -1.74 -2.56
N VAL A 126 11.53 -2.73 -2.73
CA VAL A 126 10.77 -2.89 -3.98
C VAL A 126 9.97 -1.63 -4.30
N TYR A 127 9.20 -1.13 -3.34
CA TYR A 127 8.38 0.06 -3.54
C TYR A 127 9.21 1.33 -3.68
N LYS A 128 10.18 1.51 -2.77
CA LYS A 128 11.03 2.71 -2.74
C LYS A 128 11.82 2.87 -4.03
N GLU A 129 12.43 1.80 -4.52
CA GLU A 129 13.29 1.87 -5.71
C GLU A 129 12.46 2.07 -7.00
N ILE A 130 11.34 1.38 -7.14
CA ILE A 130 10.45 1.57 -8.29
C ILE A 130 9.88 2.99 -8.31
N ARG A 131 9.46 3.53 -7.14
CA ARG A 131 8.87 4.87 -7.05
C ARG A 131 9.80 6.00 -7.51
N LYS A 132 11.13 5.81 -7.45
CA LYS A 132 12.11 6.82 -7.84
C LYS A 132 12.08 7.20 -9.33
N PHE A 133 11.64 6.30 -10.20
CA PHE A 133 11.74 6.50 -11.65
C PHE A 133 10.43 6.34 -12.43
N VAL A 134 9.39 5.80 -11.81
CA VAL A 134 8.07 5.73 -12.47
C VAL A 134 7.38 7.10 -12.43
N PRO A 135 6.55 7.44 -13.43
CA PRO A 135 5.79 8.69 -13.48
C PRO A 135 4.92 8.91 -12.23
N LYS A 136 4.61 10.18 -11.92
CA LYS A 136 3.77 10.53 -10.76
C LYS A 136 2.34 9.98 -10.88
N ASP A 137 1.83 9.85 -12.08
CA ASP A 137 0.51 9.31 -12.42
C ASP A 137 0.46 7.78 -12.50
N THR A 138 1.55 7.09 -12.13
CA THR A 138 1.53 5.63 -12.06
C THR A 138 0.49 5.14 -11.06
N ILE A 139 -0.40 4.28 -11.55
CA ILE A 139 -1.44 3.64 -10.74
C ILE A 139 -0.89 2.31 -10.22
N ILE A 140 -1.07 2.05 -8.94
CA ILE A 140 -0.78 0.73 -8.38
C ILE A 140 -2.01 0.07 -7.80
N THR A 141 -2.01 -1.25 -7.86
CA THR A 141 -2.93 -2.11 -7.12
C THR A 141 -2.16 -3.04 -6.22
N ALA A 142 -2.65 -3.31 -5.02
CA ALA A 142 -2.02 -4.24 -4.11
C ALA A 142 -3.02 -5.28 -3.60
N ASP A 143 -2.58 -6.53 -3.58
CA ASP A 143 -3.33 -7.66 -3.10
C ASP A 143 -3.25 -7.79 -1.57
N ALA A 144 -4.09 -8.63 -0.97
CA ALA A 144 -4.02 -8.92 0.47
C ALA A 144 -2.71 -9.63 0.84
N GLY A 145 -2.11 -9.23 1.94
CA GLY A 145 -0.86 -9.82 2.44
C GLY A 145 0.05 -8.77 3.12
N ALA A 146 1.22 -9.21 3.60
CA ALA A 146 2.19 -8.33 4.24
C ALA A 146 2.65 -7.18 3.30
N HIS A 147 2.77 -7.48 2.01
CA HIS A 147 3.10 -6.51 0.96
C HIS A 147 2.05 -5.39 0.82
N LYS A 148 0.74 -5.64 1.07
CA LYS A 148 -0.30 -4.61 1.07
C LYS A 148 -0.03 -3.55 2.13
N SER A 149 0.24 -4.01 3.35
CA SER A 149 0.52 -3.12 4.48
C SER A 149 1.73 -2.25 4.22
N LEU A 150 2.75 -2.87 3.65
CA LEU A 150 3.98 -2.20 3.28
C LEU A 150 3.76 -1.19 2.14
N ALA A 151 3.03 -1.59 1.09
CA ALA A 151 2.69 -0.70 -0.02
C ALA A 151 2.00 0.58 0.46
N SER A 152 1.11 0.46 1.45
CA SER A 152 0.36 1.58 2.01
C SER A 152 1.25 2.68 2.60
N GLN A 153 2.43 2.35 3.10
CA GLN A 153 3.37 3.31 3.68
C GLN A 153 4.54 3.65 2.74
N ALA A 154 5.03 2.65 2.01
CA ALA A 154 6.23 2.80 1.19
C ALA A 154 5.95 3.41 -0.19
N TRP A 155 4.73 3.25 -0.72
CA TRP A 155 4.36 3.84 -1.99
C TRP A 155 3.84 5.26 -1.82
N LEU A 156 4.55 6.21 -2.39
CA LEU A 156 4.17 7.62 -2.38
C LEU A 156 3.21 7.92 -3.55
N SER A 157 1.95 8.18 -3.23
CA SER A 157 0.90 8.55 -4.20
C SER A 157 0.83 10.07 -4.33
N TYR A 158 1.02 10.56 -5.55
CA TYR A 158 1.01 12.00 -5.84
C TYR A 158 -0.34 12.49 -6.37
N LEU A 159 -1.13 11.59 -6.94
CA LEU A 159 -2.41 11.92 -7.56
C LEU A 159 -3.55 11.12 -6.92
N PRO A 160 -4.77 11.66 -6.93
CA PRO A 160 -5.97 10.90 -6.57
C PRO A 160 -6.12 9.67 -7.47
N LEU A 161 -6.78 8.61 -6.97
CA LEU A 161 -7.08 7.39 -7.71
C LEU A 161 -5.84 6.72 -8.33
N SER A 162 -4.67 6.83 -7.67
CA SER A 162 -3.42 6.19 -8.10
C SER A 162 -2.99 5.00 -7.21
N TYR A 163 -3.77 4.66 -6.17
CA TYR A 163 -3.53 3.53 -5.29
C TYR A 163 -4.83 2.80 -4.96
N PHE A 164 -4.93 1.53 -5.35
CA PHE A 164 -6.11 0.71 -5.11
C PHE A 164 -5.77 -0.55 -4.33
N VAL A 165 -6.50 -0.78 -3.27
CA VAL A 165 -6.48 -2.00 -2.48
C VAL A 165 -7.90 -2.43 -2.18
N SER A 166 -8.13 -3.72 -2.02
CA SER A 166 -9.38 -4.17 -1.45
C SER A 166 -9.33 -3.90 0.05
N ASN A 167 -10.20 -3.03 0.48
CA ASN A 167 -10.52 -2.83 1.87
C ASN A 167 -11.75 -3.68 2.20
N GLY A 168 -12.59 -3.56 3.10
CA GLY A 168 -13.75 -4.44 3.39
C GLY A 168 -13.34 -5.91 3.61
N LEU A 169 -13.57 -6.79 2.66
CA LEU A 169 -13.24 -8.22 2.77
C LEU A 169 -11.75 -8.52 2.56
N SER A 170 -11.02 -7.63 1.92
CA SER A 170 -9.57 -7.75 1.67
C SER A 170 -9.14 -9.14 1.14
N PRO A 171 -9.73 -9.62 0.02
CA PRO A 171 -9.44 -10.94 -0.50
C PRO A 171 -8.05 -10.99 -1.16
N MET A 172 -7.45 -12.17 -1.16
CA MET A 172 -6.35 -12.51 -2.07
C MET A 172 -6.92 -12.70 -3.50
N GLY A 173 -6.16 -12.26 -4.53
CA GLY A 173 -6.60 -12.34 -5.93
C GLY A 173 -7.24 -11.06 -6.49
N PHE A 174 -7.28 -9.97 -5.73
CA PHE A 174 -7.87 -8.70 -6.16
C PHE A 174 -7.01 -7.94 -7.18
N SER A 175 -5.69 -7.92 -6.98
CA SER A 175 -4.82 -6.91 -7.59
C SER A 175 -4.72 -6.99 -9.11
N LEU A 176 -4.67 -8.18 -9.70
CA LEU A 176 -4.55 -8.35 -11.15
C LEU A 176 -5.79 -7.81 -11.89
N GLY A 177 -7.00 -8.22 -11.45
CA GLY A 177 -8.24 -7.74 -12.03
C GLY A 177 -8.42 -6.23 -11.89
N ALA A 178 -8.09 -5.69 -10.72
CA ALA A 178 -8.12 -4.25 -10.46
C ALA A 178 -7.14 -3.48 -11.35
N ALA A 179 -5.92 -4.02 -11.55
CA ALA A 179 -4.91 -3.41 -12.43
C ALA A 179 -5.35 -3.41 -13.91
N MET A 180 -5.93 -4.52 -14.37
CA MET A 180 -6.51 -4.57 -15.74
C MET A 180 -7.60 -3.51 -15.89
N GLY A 181 -8.52 -3.41 -14.92
CA GLY A 181 -9.57 -2.39 -14.91
C GLY A 181 -9.01 -0.97 -14.91
N ALA A 182 -8.00 -0.71 -14.06
CA ALA A 182 -7.34 0.60 -14.00
C ALA A 182 -6.66 0.98 -15.32
N LYS A 183 -5.98 0.02 -15.98
CA LYS A 183 -5.34 0.27 -17.29
C LYS A 183 -6.35 0.51 -18.40
N ILE A 184 -7.50 -0.13 -18.36
CA ILE A 184 -8.60 0.13 -19.31
C ILE A 184 -9.20 1.52 -19.08
N ALA A 185 -9.39 1.90 -17.81
CA ALA A 185 -9.95 3.21 -17.45
C ALA A 185 -8.97 4.38 -17.67
N SER A 186 -7.67 4.12 -17.55
CA SER A 186 -6.60 5.12 -17.71
C SER A 186 -5.50 4.59 -18.65
N PRO A 187 -5.76 4.56 -19.97
CA PRO A 187 -4.87 3.92 -20.94
C PRO A 187 -3.45 4.52 -21.00
N GLU A 188 -3.32 5.81 -20.70
CA GLU A 188 -2.03 6.51 -20.78
C GLU A 188 -1.16 6.32 -19.53
N SER A 189 -1.78 6.11 -18.36
CA SER A 189 -1.02 5.96 -17.12
C SER A 189 -0.36 4.58 -17.03
N PRO A 190 0.89 4.49 -16.57
CA PRO A 190 1.49 3.20 -16.21
C PRO A 190 0.69 2.54 -15.08
N VAL A 191 0.51 1.23 -15.16
CA VAL A 191 -0.18 0.45 -14.11
C VAL A 191 0.72 -0.68 -13.64
N ILE A 192 0.87 -0.81 -12.32
CA ILE A 192 1.67 -1.85 -11.67
C ILE A 192 0.80 -2.58 -10.63
N SER A 193 0.67 -3.89 -10.78
CA SER A 193 -0.01 -4.76 -9.82
C SER A 193 1.00 -5.40 -8.89
N PHE A 194 0.80 -5.29 -7.58
CA PHE A 194 1.60 -6.01 -6.58
C PHE A 194 0.80 -7.15 -5.97
N VAL A 195 1.37 -8.33 -5.98
CA VAL A 195 0.76 -9.55 -5.43
C VAL A 195 1.78 -10.39 -4.69
N GLY A 196 1.39 -11.01 -3.58
CA GLY A 196 2.20 -12.03 -2.93
C GLY A 196 2.11 -13.37 -3.67
N ASP A 197 3.07 -14.24 -3.45
CA ASP A 197 3.15 -15.57 -4.04
C ASP A 197 1.89 -16.42 -3.79
N GLY A 198 1.36 -16.43 -2.57
CA GLY A 198 0.12 -17.12 -2.24
C GLY A 198 -1.10 -16.55 -2.98
N GLY A 199 -1.20 -15.22 -3.08
CA GLY A 199 -2.26 -14.56 -3.84
C GLY A 199 -2.17 -14.88 -5.33
N PHE A 200 -0.98 -14.83 -5.90
CA PHE A 200 -0.74 -15.19 -7.29
C PHE A 200 -1.23 -16.62 -7.62
N LEU A 201 -0.91 -17.60 -6.78
CA LEU A 201 -1.33 -18.98 -7.00
C LEU A 201 -2.86 -19.16 -6.98
N MET A 202 -3.59 -18.33 -6.25
CA MET A 202 -5.05 -18.42 -6.18
C MET A 202 -5.74 -18.02 -7.48
N TYR A 203 -5.13 -17.15 -8.30
CA TYR A 203 -5.74 -16.67 -9.53
C TYR A 203 -4.82 -16.72 -10.76
N ALA A 204 -3.81 -17.55 -10.76
CA ALA A 204 -2.89 -17.69 -11.89
C ALA A 204 -3.60 -17.99 -13.23
N GLY A 205 -4.78 -18.62 -13.18
CA GLY A 205 -5.62 -18.83 -14.36
C GLY A 205 -6.07 -17.55 -15.08
N GLU A 206 -6.17 -16.41 -14.37
CA GLU A 206 -6.52 -15.12 -14.95
C GLU A 206 -5.43 -14.52 -15.83
N LEU A 207 -4.22 -15.07 -15.78
CA LEU A 207 -3.16 -14.75 -16.74
C LEU A 207 -3.59 -15.04 -18.19
N ALA A 208 -4.47 -16.04 -18.41
CA ALA A 208 -5.06 -16.30 -19.72
C ALA A 208 -5.92 -15.12 -20.20
N THR A 209 -6.73 -14.53 -19.32
CA THR A 209 -7.54 -13.35 -19.62
C THR A 209 -6.64 -12.15 -19.91
N TRP A 210 -5.64 -11.89 -19.06
CA TRP A 210 -4.71 -10.80 -19.24
C TRP A 210 -3.94 -10.92 -20.57
N LYS A 211 -3.43 -12.11 -20.89
CA LYS A 211 -2.77 -12.39 -22.17
C LYS A 211 -3.68 -12.16 -23.36
N ARG A 212 -4.92 -12.70 -23.31
CA ARG A 212 -5.90 -12.58 -24.39
C ARG A 212 -6.27 -11.13 -24.68
N LEU A 213 -6.41 -10.30 -23.65
CA LEU A 213 -6.72 -8.87 -23.76
C LEU A 213 -5.49 -8.03 -24.10
N ASN A 214 -4.30 -8.58 -23.98
CA ASN A 214 -3.01 -7.92 -24.24
C ASN A 214 -2.87 -6.55 -23.55
N ILE A 215 -3.37 -6.43 -22.31
CA ILE A 215 -3.36 -5.17 -21.57
C ILE A 215 -1.93 -4.84 -21.11
N PRO A 216 -1.33 -3.73 -21.55
CA PRO A 216 0.06 -3.38 -21.26
C PRO A 216 0.18 -2.83 -19.82
N MET A 217 0.52 -3.69 -18.89
CA MET A 217 0.80 -3.35 -17.50
C MET A 217 1.85 -4.31 -16.93
N ILE A 218 2.35 -3.99 -15.75
CA ILE A 218 3.34 -4.78 -15.04
C ILE A 218 2.69 -5.46 -13.83
N GLN A 219 2.91 -6.77 -13.66
CA GLN A 219 2.62 -7.48 -12.43
C GLN A 219 3.93 -7.76 -11.69
N ILE A 220 4.01 -7.39 -10.42
CA ILE A 220 5.12 -7.70 -9.53
C ILE A 220 4.66 -8.79 -8.57
N ILE A 221 5.28 -9.97 -8.67
CA ILE A 221 5.03 -11.11 -7.80
C ILE A 221 6.08 -11.10 -6.70
N MET A 222 5.64 -10.84 -5.47
CA MET A 222 6.46 -10.72 -4.27
C MET A 222 6.61 -12.10 -3.65
N VAL A 223 7.78 -12.75 -3.82
CA VAL A 223 8.01 -14.16 -3.45
C VAL A 223 8.85 -14.26 -2.19
N ASP A 224 8.25 -14.72 -1.10
CA ASP A 224 8.93 -15.09 0.14
C ASP A 224 8.57 -16.52 0.61
N ASN A 225 7.84 -17.27 -0.22
CA ASN A 225 7.40 -18.65 -0.02
C ASN A 225 6.61 -18.85 1.28
N ALA A 226 5.80 -17.84 1.67
CA ALA A 226 5.00 -17.93 2.88
C ALA A 226 3.76 -17.03 2.86
N LEU A 227 2.75 -17.40 3.63
CA LEU A 227 1.66 -16.52 4.06
C LEU A 227 2.16 -15.63 5.21
N THR A 228 3.12 -14.75 4.93
CA THR A 228 3.91 -14.06 5.95
C THR A 228 3.09 -13.18 6.87
N GLN A 229 1.99 -12.58 6.39
CA GLN A 229 1.08 -11.84 7.28
C GLN A 229 0.44 -12.75 8.34
N VAL A 230 0.05 -13.98 7.98
CA VAL A 230 -0.50 -14.97 8.90
C VAL A 230 0.61 -15.46 9.84
N LYS A 231 1.76 -15.83 9.27
CA LYS A 231 2.95 -16.29 10.00
C LYS A 231 3.38 -15.30 11.08
N SER A 232 3.46 -14.02 10.74
CA SER A 232 3.81 -12.95 11.68
C SER A 232 2.84 -12.87 12.86
N LYS A 233 1.52 -12.95 12.61
CA LYS A 233 0.51 -12.95 13.67
C LYS A 233 0.57 -14.21 14.54
N GLN A 234 0.84 -15.37 13.96
CA GLN A 234 1.02 -16.61 14.71
C GLN A 234 2.25 -16.54 15.61
N LEU A 235 3.40 -16.11 15.07
CA LEU A 235 4.63 -15.93 15.86
C LEU A 235 4.43 -15.01 17.06
N LYS A 236 3.77 -13.88 16.87
CA LYS A 236 3.48 -12.93 17.96
C LYS A 236 2.60 -13.50 19.05
N ARG A 237 1.75 -14.49 18.72
CA ARG A 237 0.86 -15.18 19.65
C ARG A 237 1.45 -16.49 20.20
N GLY A 238 2.68 -16.84 19.82
CA GLY A 238 3.32 -18.10 20.19
C GLY A 238 2.69 -19.35 19.56
N TYR A 239 2.01 -19.20 18.41
CA TYR A 239 1.41 -20.32 17.69
C TYR A 239 2.40 -20.98 16.74
N ASN A 240 2.10 -22.24 16.39
CA ASN A 240 2.83 -22.98 15.36
C ASN A 240 2.60 -22.35 13.98
N THR A 241 3.66 -22.28 13.17
CA THR A 241 3.68 -21.63 11.84
C THR A 241 3.84 -22.62 10.67
N GLU A 242 3.82 -23.93 10.91
CA GLU A 242 4.10 -24.96 9.88
C GLU A 242 3.23 -24.82 8.62
N SER A 243 1.96 -24.50 8.79
CA SER A 243 1.01 -24.39 7.67
C SER A 243 1.09 -23.06 6.89
N THR A 244 2.07 -22.21 7.16
CA THR A 244 2.18 -20.89 6.53
C THR A 244 3.34 -20.77 5.54
N SER A 245 4.14 -21.81 5.37
CA SER A 245 5.23 -21.85 4.40
C SER A 245 4.87 -22.70 3.21
N PHE A 246 5.39 -22.36 2.03
CA PHE A 246 5.21 -23.09 0.79
C PHE A 246 6.50 -23.75 0.37
N ASP A 247 6.38 -24.84 -0.40
CA ASP A 247 7.50 -25.35 -1.19
C ASP A 247 7.86 -24.36 -2.30
N LYS A 248 9.09 -24.45 -2.79
CA LYS A 248 9.55 -23.60 -3.88
C LYS A 248 8.72 -23.84 -5.14
N VAL A 249 8.15 -22.76 -5.68
CA VAL A 249 7.36 -22.75 -6.91
C VAL A 249 8.11 -21.99 -8.02
N GLU A 250 8.09 -22.54 -9.22
CA GLU A 250 8.71 -21.94 -10.40
C GLU A 250 7.77 -20.89 -11.04
N TYR A 251 7.56 -19.77 -10.36
CA TYR A 251 6.61 -18.70 -10.77
C TYR A 251 6.86 -18.20 -12.18
N LYS A 252 8.13 -18.03 -12.57
CA LYS A 252 8.53 -17.62 -13.90
C LYS A 252 7.98 -18.57 -14.97
N ARG A 253 8.12 -19.87 -14.77
CA ARG A 253 7.61 -20.90 -15.71
C ARG A 253 6.10 -20.87 -15.81
N ILE A 254 5.40 -20.65 -14.69
CA ILE A 254 3.93 -20.51 -14.71
C ILE A 254 3.54 -19.34 -15.59
N VAL A 255 4.12 -18.17 -15.40
CA VAL A 255 3.82 -16.97 -16.20
C VAL A 255 4.13 -17.20 -17.68
N GLU A 256 5.31 -17.74 -17.99
CA GLU A 256 5.74 -18.03 -19.36
C GLU A 256 4.84 -19.06 -20.06
N SER A 257 4.26 -20.02 -19.34
CA SER A 257 3.33 -21.00 -19.90
C SER A 257 2.04 -20.38 -20.44
N PHE A 258 1.64 -19.21 -19.94
CA PHE A 258 0.54 -18.41 -20.51
C PHE A 258 0.98 -17.49 -21.65
N GLY A 259 2.25 -17.53 -22.06
CA GLY A 259 2.82 -16.69 -23.11
C GLY A 259 3.01 -15.22 -22.70
N ILE A 260 3.14 -14.94 -21.41
CA ILE A 260 3.46 -13.63 -20.85
C ILE A 260 4.96 -13.57 -20.59
N GLU A 261 5.59 -12.42 -20.90
CA GLU A 261 7.01 -12.21 -20.58
C GLU A 261 7.22 -12.19 -19.06
N ALA A 262 8.22 -12.93 -18.57
CA ALA A 262 8.55 -13.04 -17.18
C ALA A 262 10.03 -12.71 -16.91
N ILE A 263 10.27 -11.79 -15.98
CA ILE A 263 11.61 -11.39 -15.53
C ILE A 263 11.75 -11.80 -14.07
N GLU A 264 12.72 -12.62 -13.74
CA GLU A 264 13.00 -13.03 -12.35
C GLU A 264 14.21 -12.26 -11.83
N VAL A 265 14.08 -11.71 -10.63
CA VAL A 265 15.10 -10.84 -10.02
C VAL A 265 15.31 -11.18 -8.54
N SER A 266 16.56 -11.09 -8.10
CA SER A 266 16.99 -11.31 -6.71
C SER A 266 17.85 -10.16 -6.17
N LYS A 267 18.08 -9.13 -6.98
CA LYS A 267 18.86 -7.94 -6.60
C LYS A 267 18.09 -6.67 -6.97
N VAL A 268 18.27 -5.64 -6.17
CA VAL A 268 17.64 -4.32 -6.40
C VAL A 268 17.99 -3.74 -7.77
N THR A 269 19.23 -3.90 -8.22
CA THR A 269 19.67 -3.44 -9.55
C THR A 269 18.92 -4.13 -10.68
N GLU A 270 18.73 -5.45 -10.58
CA GLU A 270 17.97 -6.25 -11.55
C GLU A 270 16.48 -5.84 -11.55
N LEU A 271 15.90 -5.57 -10.36
CA LEU A 271 14.53 -5.07 -10.23
C LEU A 271 14.34 -3.73 -10.95
N VAL A 272 15.26 -2.78 -10.75
CA VAL A 272 15.20 -1.46 -11.38
C VAL A 272 15.31 -1.58 -12.90
N GLU A 273 16.29 -2.34 -13.40
CA GLU A 273 16.49 -2.56 -14.84
C GLU A 273 15.31 -3.31 -15.47
N GLY A 274 14.85 -4.38 -14.81
CA GLY A 274 13.71 -5.17 -15.27
C GLY A 274 12.42 -4.34 -15.35
N THR A 275 12.16 -3.51 -14.33
CA THR A 275 10.96 -2.65 -14.32
C THR A 275 11.04 -1.55 -15.39
N LYS A 276 12.19 -0.91 -15.56
CA LYS A 276 12.40 0.08 -16.65
C LYS A 276 12.19 -0.54 -18.02
N ARG A 277 12.73 -1.74 -18.24
CA ARG A 277 12.51 -2.50 -19.48
C ARG A 277 11.03 -2.82 -19.67
N ALA A 278 10.34 -3.31 -18.64
CA ALA A 278 8.93 -3.67 -18.69
C ALA A 278 8.04 -2.47 -19.08
N LEU A 279 8.32 -1.27 -18.54
CA LEU A 279 7.62 -0.04 -18.90
C LEU A 279 7.69 0.32 -20.38
N GLN A 280 8.78 -0.08 -21.07
CA GLN A 280 9.00 0.22 -22.49
C GLN A 280 8.32 -0.79 -23.43
N LEU A 281 7.96 -1.98 -22.93
CA LEU A 281 7.52 -3.10 -23.78
C LEU A 281 6.08 -2.97 -24.26
N ASN A 282 5.25 -2.10 -23.70
CA ASN A 282 3.84 -1.90 -24.05
C ASN A 282 3.06 -3.22 -24.26
N LYS A 283 3.27 -4.19 -23.36
CA LYS A 283 2.63 -5.51 -23.36
C LYS A 283 2.55 -6.05 -21.92
N PRO A 284 1.82 -7.17 -21.68
CA PRO A 284 1.84 -7.88 -20.41
C PRO A 284 3.24 -8.32 -20.00
N VAL A 285 3.70 -7.95 -18.79
CA VAL A 285 4.98 -8.39 -18.22
C VAL A 285 4.81 -8.69 -16.74
N SER A 286 5.30 -9.85 -16.29
CA SER A 286 5.42 -10.16 -14.87
C SER A 286 6.89 -10.10 -14.41
N ILE A 287 7.12 -9.50 -13.24
CA ILE A 287 8.42 -9.48 -12.59
C ILE A 287 8.31 -10.29 -11.31
N ILE A 288 9.07 -11.37 -11.23
CA ILE A 288 9.14 -12.25 -10.07
C ILE A 288 10.26 -11.74 -9.17
N VAL A 289 9.93 -11.29 -7.98
CA VAL A 289 10.87 -10.68 -7.05
C VAL A 289 11.11 -11.62 -5.89
N ASN A 290 12.30 -12.21 -5.82
CA ASN A 290 12.72 -13.06 -4.71
C ASN A 290 13.09 -12.17 -3.51
N LEU A 291 12.35 -12.30 -2.43
CA LEU A 291 12.44 -11.44 -1.24
C LEU A 291 13.14 -12.12 -0.09
N ASP A 292 13.80 -11.32 0.75
CA ASP A 292 14.07 -11.69 2.13
C ASP A 292 12.80 -11.51 2.98
N GLY A 293 12.04 -12.58 3.18
CA GLY A 293 10.81 -12.57 3.96
C GLY A 293 11.02 -12.24 5.45
N SER A 294 12.25 -12.34 5.97
CA SER A 294 12.56 -12.01 7.37
C SER A 294 12.34 -10.53 7.65
N GLU A 295 12.53 -9.66 6.67
CA GLU A 295 12.32 -8.23 6.78
C GLU A 295 10.84 -7.87 7.06
N TYR A 296 9.88 -8.65 6.55
CA TYR A 296 8.47 -8.46 6.91
C TYR A 296 8.19 -8.71 8.40
N LEU A 297 8.88 -9.68 9.02
CA LEU A 297 8.65 -10.06 10.41
C LEU A 297 9.13 -8.98 11.39
N ARG A 298 10.02 -8.10 10.95
CA ARG A 298 10.58 -7.00 11.76
C ARG A 298 9.73 -5.74 11.71
N MET A 299 8.88 -5.62 10.68
CA MET A 299 8.03 -4.45 10.56
C MET A 299 7.01 -4.40 11.69
N PRO A 300 6.71 -3.20 12.21
CA PRO A 300 5.60 -3.02 13.13
C PRO A 300 4.32 -3.51 12.41
N SER A 301 3.75 -4.61 12.83
CA SER A 301 2.48 -5.06 12.26
C SER A 301 1.34 -4.40 13.00
N ALA A 302 0.31 -3.98 12.27
CA ALA A 302 -0.99 -3.74 12.88
C ALA A 302 -1.46 -5.06 13.52
N VAL A 303 -1.49 -5.12 14.83
CA VAL A 303 -2.01 -6.23 15.62
C VAL A 303 -3.43 -5.90 16.01
#